data_48d7a4ef68c2543da733f6e8b19410e4
#
_entry.id   48d7a4ef68c2543da733f6e8b19410e4
#
_cell.length_a   1.000
_cell.length_b   1.000
_cell.length_c   1.000
_cell.angle_alpha   90.00
_cell.angle_beta   90.00
_cell.angle_gamma   90.00
#
_symmetry.space_group_name_H-M   'P 1'
#
loop_
_entity.id
_entity.type
_entity.pdbx_description
1 polymer ?
#
loop_
_entity_poly.entity_id
_entity_poly.type
_entity_poly.pdbx_seq_one_letter_code
_entity_poly.pdbx_strand_id
1 'polypeptide(L)' 'MTSEEAVIGARVRVGEPGWRSEWHGLTGTISGRWGNPEYLALDVLLEDGRTQLFWHHELEEIDGRGELRPRRS' A
#
# COMPACT_ATOMS: atom_id res chain seq x y z
N MET A 1 -5.31 -3.75 3.17
CA MET A 1 -5.46 -4.26 1.77
C MET A 1 -5.19 -5.75 1.77
N THR A 2 -5.93 -6.49 1.00
CA THR A 2 -5.70 -7.93 0.86
C THR A 2 -4.58 -8.20 -0.13
N SER A 3 -4.02 -9.40 -0.09
CA SER A 3 -2.97 -9.78 -1.05
C SER A 3 -3.47 -9.79 -2.49
N GLU A 4 -4.76 -10.05 -2.69
CA GLU A 4 -5.35 -10.04 -4.02
C GLU A 4 -5.50 -8.64 -4.60
N GLU A 5 -5.69 -7.64 -3.74
CA GLU A 5 -5.79 -6.24 -4.13
C GLU A 5 -4.43 -5.61 -4.36
N ALA A 6 -3.38 -6.22 -3.82
CA ALA A 6 -2.02 -5.69 -3.83
C ALA A 6 -1.34 -6.02 -5.16
N VAL A 7 -1.77 -5.38 -6.23
CA VAL A 7 -1.23 -5.59 -7.57
C VAL A 7 -0.34 -4.44 -7.99
N ILE A 8 0.64 -4.72 -8.86
CA ILE A 8 1.53 -3.70 -9.40
C ILE A 8 0.69 -2.66 -10.17
N GLY A 9 0.93 -1.40 -9.88
CA GLY A 9 0.16 -0.29 -10.45
C GLY A 9 -0.98 0.20 -9.57
N ALA A 10 -1.33 -0.54 -8.50
CA ALA A 10 -2.40 -0.09 -7.60
C ALA A 10 -1.96 1.13 -6.80
N ARG A 11 -2.86 2.08 -6.62
CA ARG A 11 -2.62 3.24 -5.78
C ARG A 11 -2.95 2.89 -4.33
N VAL A 12 -2.07 3.30 -3.44
CA VAL A 12 -2.20 2.97 -2.01
C VAL A 12 -1.86 4.16 -1.14
N ARG A 13 -2.34 4.09 0.10
CA ARG A 13 -1.95 5.01 1.16
C ARG A 13 -1.45 4.18 2.33
N VAL A 14 -0.39 4.66 2.98
CA VAL A 14 0.11 4.00 4.19
C VAL A 14 -0.88 4.22 5.32
N GLY A 15 -1.43 3.14 5.85
CA GLY A 15 -2.40 3.17 6.93
C GLY A 15 -1.74 3.44 8.28
N GLU A 16 -2.27 2.84 9.33
CA GLU A 16 -1.74 3.00 10.68
C GLU A 16 -0.89 1.82 11.12
N PRO A 17 0.36 1.74 10.70
CA PRO A 17 1.27 0.79 11.34
C PRO A 17 1.67 1.41 12.67
N GLY A 18 1.45 0.73 13.74
CA GLY A 18 1.63 1.28 15.08
C GLY A 18 3.01 1.85 15.39
N TRP A 19 4.03 1.49 14.61
CA TRP A 19 5.42 1.84 14.88
C TRP A 19 6.10 2.59 13.73
N ARG A 20 5.40 2.83 12.61
CA ARG A 20 5.96 3.51 11.44
C ARG A 20 5.19 4.79 11.14
N SER A 21 4.95 5.58 12.17
CA SER A 21 4.11 6.78 12.06
C SER A 21 4.63 7.81 11.05
N GLU A 22 5.92 7.83 10.80
CA GLU A 22 6.52 8.75 9.83
C GLU A 22 6.03 8.52 8.40
N TRP A 23 5.54 7.32 8.11
CA TRP A 23 5.04 6.96 6.78
C TRP A 23 3.53 7.08 6.68
N HIS A 24 2.85 7.25 7.81
CA HIS A 24 1.40 7.30 7.87
C HIS A 24 0.82 8.41 6.99
N GLY A 25 -0.17 8.05 6.19
CA GLY A 25 -0.85 9.00 5.32
C GLY A 25 -0.18 9.28 3.98
N LEU A 26 1.06 8.81 3.79
CA LEU A 26 1.73 8.97 2.49
C LEU A 26 1.06 8.08 1.45
N THR A 27 1.01 8.58 0.22
CA THR A 27 0.42 7.85 -0.90
C THR A 27 1.50 7.46 -1.90
N GLY A 28 1.20 6.44 -2.68
CA GLY A 28 2.12 5.96 -3.68
C GLY A 28 1.48 4.90 -4.57
N THR A 29 2.33 4.24 -5.34
CA THR A 29 1.90 3.21 -6.29
C THR A 29 2.73 1.96 -6.06
N ILE A 30 2.09 0.79 -6.05
CA ILE A 30 2.82 -0.47 -5.91
C ILE A 30 3.65 -0.70 -7.16
N SER A 31 4.96 -0.85 -6.98
CA SER A 31 5.92 -1.08 -8.07
C SER A 31 6.52 -2.49 -8.05
N GLY A 32 6.37 -3.23 -6.97
CA GLY A 32 6.88 -4.60 -6.88
C GLY A 32 6.17 -5.39 -5.80
N ARG A 33 6.21 -6.71 -5.93
CA ARG A 33 5.59 -7.65 -4.98
C ARG A 33 6.58 -8.73 -4.61
N TRP A 34 6.69 -9.03 -3.32
CA TRP A 34 7.64 -10.02 -2.81
C TRP A 34 6.98 -10.87 -1.74
N GLY A 35 7.23 -12.17 -1.79
CA GLY A 35 6.72 -13.09 -0.78
C GLY A 35 5.49 -13.87 -1.24
N ASN A 36 4.78 -14.43 -0.27
CA ASN A 36 3.60 -15.25 -0.52
C ASN A 36 2.34 -14.52 -0.01
N PRO A 37 1.14 -15.04 -0.28
CA PRO A 37 -0.09 -14.33 0.11
C PRO A 37 -0.24 -14.03 1.60
N GLU A 38 0.41 -14.79 2.48
CA GLU A 38 0.33 -14.55 3.92
C GLU A 38 1.32 -13.49 4.37
N TYR A 39 2.47 -13.38 3.69
CA TYR A 39 3.57 -12.50 4.05
C TYR A 39 4.00 -11.70 2.83
N LEU A 40 3.06 -11.01 2.24
CA LEU A 40 3.30 -10.23 1.04
C LEU A 40 3.89 -8.87 1.38
N ALA A 41 5.10 -8.62 0.92
CA ALA A 41 5.75 -7.33 1.01
C ALA A 41 5.64 -6.60 -0.33
N LEU A 42 5.46 -5.30 -0.28
CA LEU A 42 5.21 -4.49 -1.48
C LEU A 42 6.18 -3.33 -1.54
N ASP A 43 6.83 -3.18 -2.70
CA ASP A 43 7.56 -1.96 -2.98
C ASP A 43 6.57 -0.89 -3.39
N VAL A 44 6.58 0.22 -2.69
CA VAL A 44 5.71 1.35 -2.97
C VAL A 44 6.55 2.54 -3.41
N LEU A 45 6.30 3.02 -4.60
CA LEU A 45 6.90 4.26 -5.08
C LEU A 45 6.04 5.40 -4.54
N LEU A 46 6.57 6.09 -3.55
CA LEU A 46 5.89 7.20 -2.90
C LEU A 46 5.88 8.44 -3.80
N GLU A 47 4.94 9.32 -3.56
CA GLU A 47 4.78 10.50 -4.41
C GLU A 47 5.96 11.47 -4.36
N ASP A 48 6.77 11.40 -3.31
CA ASP A 48 7.99 12.19 -3.21
C ASP A 48 9.18 11.58 -3.98
N GLY A 49 8.97 10.45 -4.66
CA GLY A 49 10.00 9.78 -5.46
C GLY A 49 10.76 8.70 -4.73
N ARG A 50 10.55 8.52 -3.43
CA ARG A 50 11.21 7.47 -2.67
C ARG A 50 10.47 6.16 -2.83
N THR A 51 11.20 5.05 -2.77
CA THR A 51 10.62 3.71 -2.76
C THR A 51 10.82 3.11 -1.38
N GLN A 52 9.77 2.54 -0.81
CA GLN A 52 9.81 1.93 0.51
C GLN A 52 9.05 0.63 0.51
N LEU A 53 9.55 -0.35 1.26
CA LEU A 53 8.91 -1.64 1.40
C LEU A 53 7.89 -1.62 2.54
N PHE A 54 6.68 -2.11 2.26
CA PHE A 54 5.63 -2.23 3.28
C PHE A 54 5.01 -3.62 3.22
N TRP A 55 4.50 -4.09 4.35
CA TRP A 55 3.63 -5.26 4.36
C TRP A 55 2.26 -4.87 3.81
N HIS A 56 1.60 -5.81 3.13
CA HIS A 56 0.31 -5.51 2.51
C HIS A 56 -0.76 -5.02 3.49
N HIS A 57 -0.70 -5.48 4.74
CA HIS A 57 -1.67 -5.04 5.75
C HIS A 57 -1.42 -3.63 6.27
N GLU A 58 -0.26 -3.05 5.97
CA GLU A 58 0.04 -1.67 6.33
C GLU A 58 -0.53 -0.67 5.33
N LEU A 59 -1.05 -1.15 4.21
CA LEU A 59 -1.49 -0.31 3.11
C LEU A 59 -3.00 -0.37 2.94
N GLU A 60 -3.55 0.73 2.46
CA GLU A 60 -4.95 0.85 2.10
C GLU A 60 -5.06 1.19 0.63
N GLU A 61 -5.92 0.49 -0.09
CA GLU A 61 -6.14 0.80 -1.50
C GLU A 61 -6.96 2.08 -1.62
N ILE A 62 -6.55 2.97 -2.51
CA ILE A 62 -7.24 4.22 -2.77
C ILE A 62 -7.61 4.31 -4.25
N ASP A 63 -8.60 5.15 -4.56
CA ASP A 63 -8.99 5.39 -5.94
C ASP A 63 -8.11 6.47 -6.58
N GLY A 64 -8.39 6.81 -7.84
CA GLY A 64 -7.62 7.81 -8.57
C GLY A 64 -7.69 9.21 -8.00
N ARG A 65 -8.60 9.46 -7.04
CA ARG A 65 -8.72 10.74 -6.35
C ARG A 65 -8.08 10.74 -4.98
N GLY A 66 -7.47 9.61 -4.58
CA GLY A 66 -6.86 9.46 -3.27
C GLY A 66 -7.81 9.08 -2.15
N GLU A 67 -9.02 8.70 -2.48
CA GLU A 67 -10.00 8.25 -1.48
C GLU A 67 -9.95 6.75 -1.30
N LEU A 68 -10.23 6.29 -0.09
CA LEU A 68 -10.29 4.86 0.19
C LEU A 68 -11.40 4.23 -0.64
N ARG A 69 -11.09 3.07 -1.24
CA ARG A 69 -12.10 2.31 -1.95
C ARG A 69 -13.05 1.66 -0.97
N PRO A 70 -14.37 1.71 -1.26
CA PRO A 70 -15.34 0.97 -0.48
C PRO A 70 -15.04 -0.53 -0.55
N ARG A 71 -15.12 -1.21 0.59
CA ARG A 71 -15.01 -2.66 0.59
C ARG A 71 -16.29 -3.25 0.01
N ARG A 72 -16.11 -4.23 -0.84
CA ARG A 72 -17.23 -5.06 -1.25
C ARG A 72 -17.52 -6.06 -0.15
N SER A 73 -18.73 -6.09 0.27
CA SER A 73 -19.20 -7.10 1.21
C SER A 73 -19.49 -8.40 0.49
#